data_2ac603f4f3fc9ad2eef8fcd8698ea6a6
#
_entry.id   2ac603f4f3fc9ad2eef8fcd8698ea6a6
#
_cell.length_a   1.000
_cell.length_b   1.000
_cell.length_c   1.000
_cell.angle_alpha   90.00
_cell.angle_beta   90.00
_cell.angle_gamma   90.00
#
_symmetry.space_group_name_H-M   'P 1'
#
loop_
_entity.id
_entity.type
_entity.pdbx_description
1 polymer ?
#
loop_
_entity_poly.entity_id
_entity_poly.type
_entity_poly.pdbx_seq_one_letter_code
_entity_poly.pdbx_strand_id
1 'polypeptide(L)'
;MNFIFTEDQIQFKDAIKSFLTDECTPKSIRKGWEAKQSFNTDRWQSLLELGVLNSNLPEDKGGLGMDQVTLALMVEEMGYAGLPEPVAEQTFLINDLIPLLPSNISQAIEENYDAGAKYISIAHPLAPNPLFINNSAGLIVFDESECKFIAKDDMDFEIIASNDPSREIYKINSMRNTISSSENFAELNFAVSARGALMTAALLIGLAQK
;
A
#
# COMPACT_ATOMS: atom_id res chain seq x y z
N MET A 1 -30.29 2.56 6.08
CA MET A 1 -28.95 2.27 5.55
C MET A 1 -29.14 1.79 4.13
N ASN A 2 -28.54 2.42 3.14
CA ASN A 2 -28.64 1.97 1.74
C ASN A 2 -27.35 1.17 1.43
N PHE A 3 -27.50 -0.07 0.99
CA PHE A 3 -26.40 -0.96 0.62
C PHE A 3 -26.20 -1.05 -0.90
N ILE A 4 -26.85 -0.17 -1.66
CA ILE A 4 -26.73 -0.12 -3.11
C ILE A 4 -25.53 0.79 -3.43
N PHE A 5 -24.58 0.30 -4.20
CA PHE A 5 -23.45 1.10 -4.69
C PHE A 5 -23.94 2.13 -5.71
N THR A 6 -23.26 3.28 -5.75
CA THR A 6 -23.52 4.31 -6.75
C THR A 6 -22.99 3.88 -8.12
N GLU A 7 -23.47 4.55 -9.17
CA GLU A 7 -22.96 4.31 -10.54
C GLU A 7 -21.46 4.59 -10.64
N ASP A 8 -20.97 5.66 -9.99
CA ASP A 8 -19.56 6.02 -9.97
C ASP A 8 -18.72 4.94 -9.29
N GLN A 9 -19.16 4.42 -8.14
CA GLN A 9 -18.48 3.33 -7.43
C GLN A 9 -18.34 2.08 -8.29
N ILE A 10 -19.40 1.74 -9.04
CA ILE A 10 -19.38 0.59 -9.97
C ILE A 10 -18.44 0.87 -11.14
N GLN A 11 -18.45 2.09 -11.71
CA GLN A 11 -17.57 2.46 -12.82
C GLN A 11 -16.09 2.35 -12.43
N PHE A 12 -15.69 2.84 -11.24
CA PHE A 12 -14.32 2.70 -10.76
C PHE A 12 -13.92 1.25 -10.54
N LYS A 13 -14.81 0.45 -9.93
CA LYS A 13 -14.59 -0.99 -9.79
C LYS A 13 -14.36 -1.65 -11.15
N ASP A 14 -15.22 -1.38 -12.14
CA ASP A 14 -15.16 -1.99 -13.46
C ASP A 14 -13.91 -1.53 -14.24
N ALA A 15 -13.49 -0.29 -14.08
CA ALA A 15 -12.28 0.23 -14.69
C ALA A 15 -11.02 -0.50 -14.18
N ILE A 16 -10.88 -0.62 -12.85
CA ILE A 16 -9.75 -1.36 -12.28
C ILE A 16 -9.79 -2.84 -12.64
N LYS A 17 -10.96 -3.46 -12.64
CA LYS A 17 -11.15 -4.84 -13.05
C LYS A 17 -10.69 -5.08 -14.49
N SER A 18 -11.08 -4.21 -15.42
CA SER A 18 -10.67 -4.30 -16.82
C SER A 18 -9.14 -4.23 -16.94
N PHE A 19 -8.52 -3.24 -16.34
CA PHE A 19 -7.06 -3.09 -16.31
C PHE A 19 -6.35 -4.33 -15.76
N LEU A 20 -6.79 -4.81 -14.61
CA LEU A 20 -6.16 -5.96 -13.95
C LEU A 20 -6.37 -7.28 -14.72
N THR A 21 -7.46 -7.43 -15.46
CA THR A 21 -7.71 -8.60 -16.30
C THR A 21 -6.64 -8.73 -17.38
N ASP A 22 -6.21 -7.62 -17.95
CA ASP A 22 -5.21 -7.59 -19.02
C ASP A 22 -3.78 -7.68 -18.45
N GLU A 23 -3.50 -7.03 -17.33
CA GLU A 23 -2.15 -6.89 -16.77
C GLU A 23 -1.76 -7.99 -15.78
N CYS A 24 -2.72 -8.52 -15.02
CA CYS A 24 -2.46 -9.52 -13.98
C CYS A 24 -2.82 -10.95 -14.44
N THR A 25 -2.38 -11.31 -15.64
CA THR A 25 -2.56 -12.68 -16.13
C THR A 25 -1.69 -13.67 -15.33
N PRO A 26 -2.11 -14.93 -15.18
CA PRO A 26 -1.26 -15.96 -14.55
C PRO A 26 0.13 -16.07 -15.17
N LYS A 27 0.24 -15.78 -16.48
CA LYS A 27 1.51 -15.78 -17.21
C LYS A 27 2.40 -14.60 -16.78
N SER A 28 1.83 -13.38 -16.67
CA SER A 28 2.59 -12.18 -16.25
C SER A 28 3.11 -12.32 -14.82
N ILE A 29 2.28 -12.84 -13.91
CA ILE A 29 2.66 -13.05 -12.50
C ILE A 29 3.77 -14.11 -12.40
N ARG A 30 3.63 -15.28 -13.07
CA ARG A 30 4.66 -16.33 -13.06
C ARG A 30 5.99 -15.85 -13.65
N LYS A 31 5.96 -15.01 -14.67
CA LYS A 31 7.18 -14.39 -15.22
C LYS A 31 7.92 -13.58 -14.16
N GLY A 32 7.21 -12.83 -13.31
CA GLY A 32 7.79 -12.12 -12.16
C GLY A 32 8.45 -13.07 -11.15
N TRP A 33 7.80 -14.19 -10.83
CA TRP A 33 8.37 -15.22 -9.95
C TRP A 33 9.66 -15.82 -10.47
N GLU A 34 9.66 -16.21 -11.75
CA GLU A 34 10.84 -16.80 -12.42
C GLU A 34 12.00 -15.83 -12.48
N ALA A 35 11.71 -14.55 -12.74
CA ALA A 35 12.71 -13.49 -12.79
C ALA A 35 13.16 -13.02 -11.40
N LYS A 36 12.52 -13.45 -10.31
CA LYS A 36 12.72 -12.93 -8.94
C LYS A 36 12.53 -11.41 -8.88
N GLN A 37 11.58 -10.90 -9.65
CA GLN A 37 11.17 -9.49 -9.76
C GLN A 37 9.64 -9.45 -9.67
N SER A 38 9.12 -9.55 -8.46
CA SER A 38 7.68 -9.54 -8.23
C SER A 38 7.06 -8.16 -8.37
N PHE A 39 7.82 -7.09 -8.13
CA PHE A 39 7.37 -5.71 -8.38
C PHE A 39 7.54 -5.35 -9.85
N ASN A 40 6.44 -5.15 -10.56
CA ASN A 40 6.44 -4.71 -11.96
C ASN A 40 6.32 -3.18 -12.03
N THR A 41 7.43 -2.51 -12.35
CA THR A 41 7.51 -1.05 -12.43
C THR A 41 6.60 -0.48 -13.52
N ASP A 42 6.44 -1.16 -14.65
CA ASP A 42 5.59 -0.67 -15.75
C ASP A 42 4.11 -0.70 -15.34
N ARG A 43 3.67 -1.79 -14.67
CA ARG A 43 2.30 -1.88 -14.15
C ARG A 43 2.06 -0.85 -13.03
N TRP A 44 3.03 -0.64 -12.14
CA TRP A 44 2.95 0.41 -11.13
C TRP A 44 2.79 1.79 -11.75
N GLN A 45 3.58 2.10 -12.77
CA GLN A 45 3.50 3.36 -13.51
C GLN A 45 2.16 3.53 -14.21
N SER A 46 1.64 2.48 -14.84
CA SER A 46 0.31 2.51 -15.46
C SER A 46 -0.81 2.76 -14.44
N LEU A 47 -0.73 2.16 -13.26
CA LEU A 47 -1.69 2.41 -12.16
C LEU A 47 -1.59 3.85 -11.62
N LEU A 48 -0.40 4.44 -11.62
CA LEU A 48 -0.21 5.85 -11.29
C LEU A 48 -0.86 6.76 -12.34
N GLU A 49 -0.61 6.53 -13.62
CA GLU A 49 -1.16 7.30 -14.75
C GLU A 49 -2.69 7.21 -14.81
N LEU A 50 -3.26 6.07 -14.41
CA LEU A 50 -4.70 5.89 -14.25
C LEU A 50 -5.28 6.57 -13.00
N GLY A 51 -4.44 7.19 -12.15
CA GLY A 51 -4.86 7.84 -10.91
C GLY A 51 -5.21 6.87 -9.78
N VAL A 52 -4.98 5.57 -9.95
CA VAL A 52 -5.33 4.55 -8.94
C VAL A 52 -4.53 4.75 -7.66
N LEU A 53 -3.22 5.05 -7.76
CA LEU A 53 -2.36 5.22 -6.58
C LEU A 53 -2.73 6.45 -5.74
N ASN A 54 -3.38 7.44 -6.34
CA ASN A 54 -3.78 8.69 -5.69
C ASN A 54 -5.31 8.79 -5.52
N SER A 55 -6.04 7.71 -5.76
CA SER A 55 -7.50 7.70 -5.86
C SER A 55 -8.24 8.29 -4.65
N ASN A 56 -7.70 8.12 -3.45
CA ASN A 56 -8.29 8.64 -2.21
C ASN A 56 -7.74 10.00 -1.77
N LEU A 57 -6.66 10.49 -2.39
CA LEU A 57 -6.19 11.84 -2.09
C LEU A 57 -7.23 12.89 -2.51
N PRO A 58 -7.31 14.03 -1.81
CA PRO A 58 -8.13 15.16 -2.22
C PRO A 58 -7.77 15.66 -3.64
N GLU A 59 -8.73 16.24 -4.35
CA GLU A 59 -8.54 16.75 -5.70
C GLU A 59 -7.47 17.86 -5.77
N ASP A 60 -7.38 18.71 -4.77
CA ASP A 60 -6.35 19.76 -4.64
C ASP A 60 -4.93 19.20 -4.47
N LYS A 61 -4.82 17.91 -4.13
CA LYS A 61 -3.57 17.15 -4.06
C LYS A 61 -3.37 16.18 -5.23
N GLY A 62 -4.14 16.34 -6.30
CA GLY A 62 -4.05 15.51 -7.50
C GLY A 62 -4.69 14.13 -7.36
N GLY A 63 -5.57 13.94 -6.40
CA GLY A 63 -6.35 12.73 -6.21
C GLY A 63 -7.76 12.82 -6.80
N LEU A 64 -8.57 11.79 -6.56
CA LEU A 64 -9.96 11.68 -6.99
C LEU A 64 -10.97 11.76 -5.83
N GLY A 65 -10.50 11.95 -4.60
CA GLY A 65 -11.33 12.07 -3.40
C GLY A 65 -12.22 10.86 -3.10
N MET A 66 -11.81 9.66 -3.54
CA MET A 66 -12.62 8.45 -3.39
C MET A 66 -12.80 8.08 -1.92
N ASP A 67 -14.02 7.67 -1.59
CA ASP A 67 -14.36 7.19 -0.26
C ASP A 67 -13.85 5.75 -0.01
N GLN A 68 -13.87 5.32 1.25
CA GLN A 68 -13.39 4.00 1.65
C GLN A 68 -14.23 2.84 1.08
N VAL A 69 -15.50 3.07 0.72
CA VAL A 69 -16.35 2.05 0.10
C VAL A 69 -15.87 1.80 -1.33
N THR A 70 -15.62 2.86 -2.08
CA THR A 70 -15.06 2.79 -3.44
C THR A 70 -13.70 2.10 -3.43
N LEU A 71 -12.81 2.48 -2.51
CA LEU A 71 -11.51 1.83 -2.34
C LEU A 71 -11.64 0.34 -2.02
N ALA A 72 -12.58 -0.05 -1.14
CA ALA A 72 -12.79 -1.45 -0.79
C ALA A 72 -13.22 -2.28 -2.01
N LEU A 73 -14.08 -1.74 -2.87
CA LEU A 73 -14.50 -2.40 -4.12
C LEU A 73 -13.31 -2.57 -5.09
N MET A 74 -12.46 -1.56 -5.20
CA MET A 74 -11.25 -1.64 -6.03
C MET A 74 -10.25 -2.67 -5.48
N VAL A 75 -10.05 -2.70 -4.16
CA VAL A 75 -9.16 -3.65 -3.49
C VAL A 75 -9.66 -5.08 -3.59
N GLU A 76 -10.97 -5.30 -3.60
CA GLU A 76 -11.58 -6.61 -3.89
C GLU A 76 -11.16 -7.12 -5.28
N GLU A 77 -11.21 -6.28 -6.32
CA GLU A 77 -10.76 -6.64 -7.66
C GLU A 77 -9.22 -6.86 -7.72
N MET A 78 -8.42 -6.11 -6.94
CA MET A 78 -6.99 -6.36 -6.80
C MET A 78 -6.72 -7.75 -6.19
N GLY A 79 -7.49 -8.13 -5.17
CA GLY A 79 -7.45 -9.46 -4.59
C GLY A 79 -7.83 -10.54 -5.59
N TYR A 80 -8.94 -10.36 -6.32
CA TYR A 80 -9.38 -11.29 -7.37
C TYR A 80 -8.32 -11.49 -8.46
N ALA A 81 -7.68 -10.43 -8.89
CA ALA A 81 -6.60 -10.49 -9.89
C ALA A 81 -5.32 -11.13 -9.32
N GLY A 82 -5.09 -11.06 -8.02
CA GLY A 82 -3.84 -11.45 -7.37
C GLY A 82 -2.72 -10.45 -7.68
N LEU A 83 -3.04 -9.14 -7.64
CA LEU A 83 -2.09 -8.06 -7.88
C LEU A 83 -0.92 -8.13 -6.89
N PRO A 84 0.34 -8.28 -7.35
CA PRO A 84 1.49 -8.38 -6.45
C PRO A 84 1.87 -7.07 -5.78
N GLU A 85 1.85 -5.96 -6.52
CA GLU A 85 2.30 -4.65 -6.06
C GLU A 85 1.45 -4.14 -4.88
N PRO A 86 2.07 -3.38 -3.95
CA PRO A 86 1.42 -2.92 -2.72
C PRO A 86 0.48 -1.72 -2.95
N VAL A 87 -0.38 -1.81 -3.96
CA VAL A 87 -1.32 -0.73 -4.34
C VAL A 87 -2.37 -0.52 -3.27
N ALA A 88 -2.90 -1.61 -2.72
CA ALA A 88 -3.87 -1.55 -1.64
C ALA A 88 -3.27 -0.89 -0.38
N GLU A 89 -2.03 -1.25 -0.02
CA GLU A 89 -1.31 -0.65 1.10
C GLU A 89 -1.07 0.84 0.86
N GLN A 90 -0.66 1.24 -0.34
CA GLN A 90 -0.44 2.64 -0.68
C GLN A 90 -1.73 3.45 -0.60
N THR A 91 -2.80 2.97 -1.22
CA THR A 91 -4.07 3.72 -1.29
C THR A 91 -4.84 3.69 0.02
N PHE A 92 -4.95 2.54 0.68
CA PHE A 92 -5.81 2.35 1.84
C PHE A 92 -5.16 2.74 3.17
N LEU A 93 -3.84 2.57 3.27
CA LEU A 93 -3.10 2.87 4.49
C LEU A 93 -2.30 4.16 4.37
N ILE A 94 -1.35 4.21 3.44
CA ILE A 94 -0.32 5.25 3.42
C ILE A 94 -0.91 6.62 3.09
N ASN A 95 -1.69 6.75 2.04
CA ASN A 95 -2.25 8.03 1.62
C ASN A 95 -3.16 8.66 2.71
N ASP A 96 -3.93 7.84 3.41
CA ASP A 96 -4.79 8.29 4.50
C ASP A 96 -4.04 8.53 5.81
N LEU A 97 -2.88 7.90 5.97
CA LEU A 97 -2.07 8.02 7.18
C LEU A 97 -1.19 9.27 7.16
N ILE A 98 -0.56 9.59 6.04
CA ILE A 98 0.39 10.71 5.93
C ILE A 98 -0.17 12.03 6.49
N PRO A 99 -1.41 12.44 6.19
CA PRO A 99 -1.99 13.68 6.74
C PRO A 99 -2.19 13.69 8.26
N LEU A 100 -2.19 12.52 8.90
CA LEU A 100 -2.39 12.34 10.34
C LEU A 100 -1.05 12.22 11.10
N LEU A 101 0.06 12.03 10.39
CA LEU A 101 1.37 11.86 11.00
C LEU A 101 1.85 13.17 11.66
N PRO A 102 2.64 13.07 12.74
CA PRO A 102 3.36 14.21 13.30
C PRO A 102 4.20 14.93 12.24
N SER A 103 4.29 16.25 12.35
CA SER A 103 4.91 17.10 11.31
C SER A 103 6.37 16.75 10.99
N ASN A 104 7.15 16.32 11.98
CA ASN A 104 8.52 15.88 11.76
C ASN A 104 8.61 14.60 10.93
N ILE A 105 7.64 13.70 11.06
CA ILE A 105 7.58 12.46 10.28
C ILE A 105 7.06 12.74 8.87
N SER A 106 5.97 13.52 8.72
CA SER A 106 5.44 13.86 7.40
C SER A 106 6.43 14.65 6.55
N GLN A 107 7.15 15.59 7.13
CA GLN A 107 8.22 16.32 6.45
C GLN A 107 9.35 15.39 5.98
N ALA A 108 9.79 14.48 6.83
CA ALA A 108 10.82 13.51 6.47
C ALA A 108 10.37 12.56 5.34
N ILE A 109 9.08 12.20 5.31
CA ILE A 109 8.52 11.45 4.20
C ILE A 109 8.55 12.29 2.92
N GLU A 110 8.09 13.54 2.96
CA GLU A 110 8.09 14.45 1.79
C GLU A 110 9.49 14.65 1.20
N GLU A 111 10.53 14.76 2.05
CA GLU A 111 11.92 14.90 1.62
C GLU A 111 12.47 13.64 0.91
N ASN A 112 11.92 12.47 1.19
CA ASN A 112 12.37 11.19 0.65
C ASN A 112 11.43 10.59 -0.41
N TYR A 113 10.22 11.11 -0.51
CA TYR A 113 9.14 10.56 -1.34
C TYR A 113 8.99 11.36 -2.62
N ASP A 114 9.37 10.75 -3.73
CA ASP A 114 9.04 11.24 -5.06
C ASP A 114 7.67 10.66 -5.43
N ALA A 115 6.64 11.50 -5.32
CA ALA A 115 5.23 11.10 -5.43
C ALA A 115 4.97 10.28 -6.71
N GLY A 116 4.60 9.02 -6.51
CA GLY A 116 4.28 8.08 -7.57
C GLY A 116 5.46 7.27 -8.12
N ALA A 117 6.71 7.70 -7.94
CA ALA A 117 7.87 6.92 -8.37
C ALA A 117 8.22 5.79 -7.39
N LYS A 118 7.89 5.98 -6.12
CA LYS A 118 8.19 5.05 -5.05
C LYS A 118 6.98 4.87 -4.14
N TYR A 119 7.00 3.77 -3.44
CA TYR A 119 6.03 3.38 -2.41
C TYR A 119 6.59 3.69 -1.03
N ILE A 120 5.75 3.87 -0.02
CA ILE A 120 6.14 3.90 1.39
C ILE A 120 5.74 2.57 2.01
N SER A 121 6.70 1.84 2.54
CA SER A 121 6.42 0.60 3.24
C SER A 121 5.93 0.86 4.67
N ILE A 122 5.23 -0.11 5.24
CA ILE A 122 4.72 -0.02 6.60
C ILE A 122 4.98 -1.33 7.36
N ALA A 123 5.36 -1.20 8.62
CA ALA A 123 5.45 -2.30 9.58
C ALA A 123 4.62 -1.96 10.83
N HIS A 124 3.84 -2.91 11.29
CA HIS A 124 2.95 -2.78 12.45
C HIS A 124 3.03 -4.05 13.28
N PRO A 125 2.80 -4.05 14.61
CA PRO A 125 2.83 -5.26 15.42
C PRO A 125 1.97 -6.42 14.90
N LEU A 126 0.85 -6.11 14.20
CA LEU A 126 0.00 -7.10 13.54
C LEU A 126 0.57 -7.62 12.21
N ALA A 127 1.48 -6.88 11.57
CA ALA A 127 2.15 -7.21 10.32
C ALA A 127 3.60 -6.69 10.37
N PRO A 128 4.50 -7.35 11.11
CA PRO A 128 5.82 -6.80 11.46
C PRO A 128 6.81 -6.81 10.30
N ASN A 129 6.56 -7.60 9.27
CA ASN A 129 7.46 -7.75 8.14
C ASN A 129 6.98 -6.88 6.97
N PRO A 130 7.69 -5.78 6.67
CA PRO A 130 7.30 -4.87 5.59
C PRO A 130 7.45 -5.51 4.21
N LEU A 131 6.65 -5.01 3.26
CA LEU A 131 6.64 -5.47 1.87
C LEU A 131 7.48 -4.53 0.99
N PHE A 132 8.11 -5.07 -0.04
CA PHE A 132 8.74 -4.36 -1.15
C PHE A 132 9.67 -3.20 -0.75
N ILE A 133 10.48 -3.37 0.30
CA ILE A 133 11.43 -2.35 0.79
C ILE A 133 12.35 -1.88 -0.33
N ASN A 134 12.80 -2.75 -1.22
CA ASN A 134 13.67 -2.38 -2.34
C ASN A 134 13.04 -1.30 -3.25
N ASN A 135 11.72 -1.28 -3.34
CA ASN A 135 10.95 -0.35 -4.19
C ASN A 135 10.37 0.82 -3.39
N SER A 136 10.62 0.89 -2.08
CA SER A 136 10.11 1.97 -1.23
C SER A 136 11.09 3.13 -1.13
N ALA A 137 10.56 4.32 -0.79
CA ALA A 137 11.35 5.47 -0.38
C ALA A 137 11.80 5.35 1.09
N GLY A 138 11.03 4.61 1.90
CA GLY A 138 11.30 4.39 3.32
C GLY A 138 10.24 3.52 3.97
N LEU A 139 10.32 3.41 5.27
CA LEU A 139 9.49 2.56 6.11
C LEU A 139 8.88 3.37 7.25
N ILE A 140 7.55 3.28 7.39
CA ILE A 140 6.85 3.71 8.61
C ILE A 140 6.75 2.49 9.53
N VAL A 141 7.19 2.64 10.77
CA VAL A 141 7.13 1.59 11.80
C VAL A 141 6.25 2.05 12.94
N PHE A 142 5.28 1.22 13.28
CA PHE A 142 4.56 1.33 14.54
C PHE A 142 5.14 0.31 15.53
N ASP A 143 5.56 0.79 16.68
CA ASP A 143 5.95 -0.09 17.78
C ASP A 143 4.99 0.03 18.98
N GLU A 144 5.46 -0.17 20.21
CA GLU A 144 4.57 -0.20 21.38
C GLU A 144 3.99 1.19 21.74
N SER A 145 4.69 2.28 21.45
CA SER A 145 4.35 3.62 21.97
C SER A 145 4.65 4.79 21.03
N GLU A 146 5.27 4.54 19.90
CA GLU A 146 5.67 5.59 18.97
C GLU A 146 5.57 5.14 17.51
N CYS A 147 5.42 6.13 16.61
CA CYS A 147 5.52 5.97 15.17
C CYS A 147 6.89 6.47 14.72
N LYS A 148 7.52 5.76 13.80
CA LYS A 148 8.86 6.06 13.28
C LYS A 148 8.84 6.12 11.76
N PHE A 149 9.68 6.95 11.19
CA PHE A 149 10.04 6.90 9.78
C PHE A 149 11.53 6.70 9.62
N ILE A 150 11.91 5.85 8.69
CA ILE A 150 13.29 5.56 8.33
C ILE A 150 13.40 5.61 6.82
N ALA A 151 14.32 6.42 6.28
CA ALA A 151 14.63 6.40 4.86
C ALA A 151 15.25 5.05 4.46
N LYS A 152 15.02 4.62 3.24
CA LYS A 152 15.49 3.31 2.75
C LYS A 152 16.99 3.11 2.96
N ASP A 153 17.81 4.13 2.66
CA ASP A 153 19.26 4.06 2.73
C ASP A 153 19.80 4.00 4.16
N ASP A 154 18.92 4.25 5.15
CA ASP A 154 19.25 4.16 6.58
C ASP A 154 18.85 2.82 7.21
N MET A 155 18.44 1.85 6.41
CA MET A 155 18.06 0.52 6.86
C MET A 155 19.00 -0.56 6.33
N ASP A 156 19.23 -1.57 7.19
CA ASP A 156 19.77 -2.86 6.77
C ASP A 156 18.65 -3.90 6.86
N PHE A 157 18.39 -4.61 5.76
CA PHE A 157 17.27 -5.52 5.64
C PHE A 157 17.61 -6.72 4.76
N GLU A 158 16.90 -7.80 4.96
CA GLU A 158 17.02 -9.02 4.15
C GLU A 158 15.63 -9.53 3.72
N ILE A 159 15.57 -10.12 2.53
CA ILE A 159 14.37 -10.79 2.06
C ILE A 159 14.19 -12.10 2.82
N ILE A 160 12.97 -12.37 3.27
CA ILE A 160 12.64 -13.64 3.92
C ILE A 160 11.83 -14.53 2.97
N ALA A 161 12.01 -15.84 3.11
CA ALA A 161 11.27 -16.81 2.31
C ALA A 161 9.77 -16.72 2.61
N SER A 162 8.97 -16.66 1.56
CA SER A 162 7.51 -16.68 1.61
C SER A 162 6.96 -17.83 0.76
N ASN A 163 5.80 -18.34 1.14
CA ASN A 163 5.05 -19.28 0.30
C ASN A 163 4.42 -18.61 -0.92
N ASP A 164 4.25 -17.29 -0.87
CA ASP A 164 3.83 -16.47 -2.00
C ASP A 164 5.04 -15.72 -2.60
N PRO A 165 5.60 -16.21 -3.71
CA PRO A 165 6.75 -15.55 -4.35
C PRO A 165 6.36 -14.28 -5.10
N SER A 166 5.08 -13.94 -5.19
CA SER A 166 4.61 -12.70 -5.82
C SER A 166 4.74 -11.48 -4.91
N ARG A 167 4.91 -11.67 -3.60
CA ARG A 167 5.02 -10.57 -2.64
C ARG A 167 6.32 -10.70 -1.84
N GLU A 168 7.23 -9.78 -2.07
CA GLU A 168 8.50 -9.72 -1.36
C GLU A 168 8.29 -9.21 0.07
N ILE A 169 8.69 -10.04 1.04
CA ILE A 169 8.60 -9.76 2.47
C ILE A 169 10.02 -9.59 3.02
N TYR A 170 10.21 -8.61 3.89
CA TYR A 170 11.52 -8.28 4.41
C TYR A 170 11.58 -8.32 5.94
N LYS A 171 12.73 -8.67 6.46
CA LYS A 171 13.10 -8.50 7.86
C LYS A 171 14.06 -7.34 7.97
N ILE A 172 13.80 -6.43 8.89
CA ILE A 172 14.70 -5.32 9.21
C ILE A 172 15.71 -5.80 10.26
N ASN A 173 16.98 -5.72 9.95
CA ASN A 173 18.08 -6.11 10.82
C ASN A 173 18.58 -4.93 11.66
N SER A 174 18.67 -3.74 11.07
CA SER A 174 19.04 -2.51 11.78
C SER A 174 18.47 -1.26 11.12
N MET A 175 18.32 -0.21 11.91
CA MET A 175 17.83 1.12 11.50
C MET A 175 18.75 2.19 12.04
N ARG A 176 19.04 3.22 11.23
CA ARG A 176 19.83 4.42 11.58
C ARG A 176 18.98 5.66 11.30
N ASN A 177 19.41 6.81 11.82
CA ASN A 177 18.79 8.12 11.52
C ASN A 177 17.24 8.10 11.58
N THR A 178 16.72 7.37 12.57
CA THR A 178 15.27 7.20 12.74
C THR A 178 14.64 8.47 13.25
N ILE A 179 13.57 8.92 12.61
CA ILE A 179 12.73 10.04 13.05
C ILE A 179 11.50 9.44 13.74
N SER A 180 11.26 9.77 15.00
CA SER A 180 10.18 9.19 15.79
C SER A 180 9.33 10.24 16.48
N SER A 181 8.09 9.86 16.80
CA SER A 181 7.16 10.64 17.61
C SER A 181 6.15 9.74 18.30
N SER A 182 5.81 10.09 19.53
CA SER A 182 4.69 9.51 20.28
C SER A 182 3.42 10.36 20.21
N GLU A 183 3.47 11.49 19.49
CA GLU A 183 2.31 12.38 19.32
C GLU A 183 1.17 11.64 18.64
N ASN A 184 -0.02 11.73 19.21
CA ASN A 184 -1.25 11.10 18.71
C ASN A 184 -1.13 9.59 18.41
N PHE A 185 -0.13 8.90 19.00
CA PHE A 185 0.18 7.52 18.67
C PHE A 185 -1.04 6.58 18.79
N ALA A 186 -1.83 6.70 19.86
CA ALA A 186 -2.99 5.83 20.07
C ALA A 186 -4.03 5.95 18.94
N GLU A 187 -4.27 7.18 18.46
CA GLU A 187 -5.20 7.47 17.37
C GLU A 187 -4.65 6.94 16.04
N LEU A 188 -3.37 7.21 15.75
CA LEU A 188 -2.67 6.70 14.57
C LEU A 188 -2.66 5.18 14.51
N ASN A 189 -2.31 4.54 15.63
CA ASN A 189 -2.25 3.08 15.73
C ASN A 189 -3.63 2.44 15.53
N PHE A 190 -4.68 3.05 16.08
CA PHE A 190 -6.06 2.62 15.84
C PHE A 190 -6.45 2.79 14.37
N ALA A 191 -6.17 3.94 13.76
CA ALA A 191 -6.50 4.22 12.35
C ALA A 191 -5.83 3.20 11.42
N VAL A 192 -4.54 2.93 11.59
CA VAL A 192 -3.79 1.94 10.80
C VAL A 192 -4.36 0.53 10.98
N SER A 193 -4.64 0.13 12.21
CA SER A 193 -5.20 -1.20 12.51
C SER A 193 -6.57 -1.39 11.87
N ALA A 194 -7.47 -0.42 11.99
CA ALA A 194 -8.82 -0.48 11.45
C ALA A 194 -8.82 -0.51 9.91
N ARG A 195 -8.04 0.37 9.29
CA ARG A 195 -7.91 0.42 7.83
C ARG A 195 -7.23 -0.82 7.27
N GLY A 196 -6.15 -1.28 7.92
CA GLY A 196 -5.47 -2.52 7.54
C GLY A 196 -6.37 -3.75 7.61
N ALA A 197 -7.23 -3.83 8.61
CA ALA A 197 -8.22 -4.90 8.73
C ALA A 197 -9.25 -4.84 7.58
N LEU A 198 -9.78 -3.65 7.26
CA LEU A 198 -10.74 -3.47 6.16
C LEU A 198 -10.11 -3.80 4.81
N MET A 199 -8.92 -3.27 4.54
CA MET A 199 -8.14 -3.57 3.34
C MET A 199 -7.89 -5.08 3.18
N THR A 200 -7.42 -5.73 4.24
CA THR A 200 -7.15 -7.17 4.22
C THR A 200 -8.41 -7.97 3.97
N ALA A 201 -9.54 -7.60 4.59
CA ALA A 201 -10.83 -8.25 4.35
C ALA A 201 -11.25 -8.13 2.88
N ALA A 202 -11.13 -6.95 2.27
CA ALA A 202 -11.47 -6.74 0.86
C ALA A 202 -10.55 -7.58 -0.07
N LEU A 203 -9.24 -7.61 0.18
CA LEU A 203 -8.30 -8.46 -0.56
C LEU A 203 -8.67 -9.94 -0.46
N LEU A 204 -8.98 -10.43 0.75
CA LEU A 204 -9.33 -11.83 0.99
C LEU A 204 -10.66 -12.20 0.33
N ILE A 205 -11.65 -11.32 0.31
CA ILE A 205 -12.91 -11.53 -0.40
C ILE A 205 -12.63 -11.72 -1.90
N GLY A 206 -11.83 -10.84 -2.50
CA GLY A 206 -11.44 -10.97 -3.90
C GLY A 206 -10.69 -12.27 -4.20
N LEU A 207 -9.72 -12.63 -3.37
CA LEU A 207 -8.99 -13.90 -3.50
C LEU A 207 -9.90 -15.13 -3.39
N ALA A 208 -10.91 -15.09 -2.52
CA ALA A 208 -11.83 -16.19 -2.32
C ALA A 208 -12.85 -16.38 -3.48
N GLN A 209 -13.05 -15.36 -4.29
CA GLN A 209 -13.94 -15.40 -5.47
C GLN A 209 -13.27 -16.01 -6.71
N LYS A 210 -11.94 -16.12 -6.71
CA LYS A 210 -11.14 -16.65 -7.82
C LYS A 210 -11.16 -18.18 -7.84
#